data_942cc60f72c5e48683dd68236bd9068c
#
_entry.id   942cc60f72c5e48683dd68236bd9068c
#
_cell.length_a   1.000
_cell.length_b   1.000
_cell.length_c   1.000
_cell.angle_alpha   90.00
_cell.angle_beta   90.00
_cell.angle_gamma   90.00
#
_symmetry.space_group_name_H-M   'P 1'
#
loop_
_entity.id
_entity.type
_entity.pdbx_description
1 polymer ?
#
loop_
_entity_poly.entity_id
_entity_poly.type
_entity_poly.pdbx_seq_one_letter_code
_entity_poly.pdbx_strand_id
1 'polypeptide(L)'
;DIDLDNIKPVATLNFGEVATNWKFLVENYVEPYHVQFVHKTTTSQPLKDHYTIVDGNCFGSGVDLNEENTSSGNLAVSSRYLSLFPNFIIGTYYPNQIGVHLNLPLDSGHTIQKRIIYATNGYKMTAKEANGLKKLWWDVHKEDHDICERLQLGRASPVSEQGGLLSPHWEKSVRAFHKHVIKSVMKSPKKRRDAFNV
;
A
#
# COMPACT_ATOMS: atom_id res chain seq x y z
N ASP A 1 8.51 12.85 -14.53
CA ASP A 1 9.64 12.44 -13.67
C ASP A 1 9.53 13.15 -12.31
N ILE A 2 9.99 12.50 -11.25
CA ILE A 2 10.02 13.05 -9.89
C ILE A 2 11.47 13.45 -9.59
N ASP A 3 11.65 14.71 -9.26
CA ASP A 3 12.94 15.23 -8.80
C ASP A 3 13.13 14.85 -7.32
N LEU A 4 13.96 13.84 -7.07
CA LEU A 4 14.26 13.34 -5.73
C LEU A 4 15.22 14.23 -4.95
N ASP A 5 15.97 15.11 -5.63
CA ASP A 5 16.90 16.03 -4.97
C ASP A 5 16.17 17.19 -4.27
N ASN A 6 14.94 17.45 -4.68
CA ASN A 6 14.08 18.52 -4.17
C ASN A 6 12.82 18.01 -3.46
N ILE A 7 12.96 16.94 -2.66
CA ILE A 7 11.86 16.44 -1.82
C ILE A 7 11.92 17.05 -0.41
N LYS A 8 10.74 17.34 0.17
CA LYS A 8 10.63 17.85 1.54
C LYS A 8 9.52 17.12 2.30
N PRO A 9 9.77 16.64 3.53
CA PRO A 9 8.72 16.08 4.35
C PRO A 9 7.72 17.20 4.74
N VAL A 10 6.44 16.94 4.57
CA VAL A 10 5.36 17.88 4.89
C VAL A 10 4.44 17.40 5.99
N ALA A 11 4.34 16.09 6.17
CA ALA A 11 3.51 15.50 7.22
C ALA A 11 3.97 14.09 7.58
N THR A 12 3.76 13.74 8.85
CA THR A 12 3.84 12.34 9.34
C THR A 12 2.52 11.99 9.99
N LEU A 13 1.97 10.84 9.59
CA LEU A 13 0.78 10.22 10.19
C LEU A 13 1.23 8.98 10.95
N ASN A 14 0.90 8.93 12.23
CA ASN A 14 1.13 7.77 13.07
C ASN A 14 -0.20 7.06 13.27
N PHE A 15 -0.46 6.03 12.49
CA PHE A 15 -1.71 5.29 12.52
C PHE A 15 -1.82 4.35 13.72
N GLY A 16 -0.67 4.02 14.35
CA GLY A 16 -0.63 3.12 15.50
C GLY A 16 -0.57 1.67 15.09
N GLU A 17 -1.10 0.82 15.97
CA GLU A 17 -1.16 -0.62 15.80
C GLU A 17 -2.40 -1.01 14.98
N VAL A 18 -2.20 -1.93 14.05
CA VAL A 18 -3.23 -2.58 13.23
C VAL A 18 -3.17 -4.07 13.53
N ALA A 19 -4.31 -4.70 13.87
CA ALA A 19 -4.38 -6.13 14.21
C ALA A 19 -4.32 -7.00 12.94
N THR A 20 -3.24 -6.85 12.20
CA THR A 20 -2.98 -7.60 10.97
C THR A 20 -1.49 -7.83 10.73
N ASN A 21 -1.18 -8.89 10.00
CA ASN A 21 0.17 -9.16 9.52
C ASN A 21 0.58 -8.13 8.47
N TRP A 22 1.81 -7.63 8.54
CA TRP A 22 2.35 -6.65 7.58
C TRP A 22 2.21 -7.08 6.11
N LYS A 23 2.19 -8.38 5.82
CA LYS A 23 2.03 -8.88 4.46
C LYS A 23 0.67 -8.54 3.87
N PHE A 24 -0.39 -8.56 4.67
CA PHE A 24 -1.72 -8.15 4.20
C PHE A 24 -1.79 -6.65 3.89
N LEU A 25 -1.08 -5.82 4.66
CA LEU A 25 -0.96 -4.39 4.35
C LEU A 25 -0.21 -4.14 3.04
N VAL A 26 0.81 -4.98 2.72
CA VAL A 26 1.48 -4.92 1.42
C VAL A 26 0.56 -5.40 0.30
N GLU A 27 -0.11 -6.54 0.48
CA GLU A 27 -1.04 -7.10 -0.50
C GLU A 27 -2.14 -6.09 -0.85
N ASN A 28 -2.78 -5.50 0.16
CA ASN A 28 -3.80 -4.47 -0.02
C ASN A 28 -3.28 -3.26 -0.80
N TYR A 29 -2.04 -2.83 -0.54
CA TYR A 29 -1.49 -1.64 -1.17
C TYR A 29 -1.09 -1.83 -2.63
N VAL A 30 -0.63 -3.02 -3.02
CA VAL A 30 -0.04 -3.25 -4.35
C VAL A 30 -1.05 -3.61 -5.43
N GLU A 31 -2.30 -3.87 -5.06
CA GLU A 31 -3.35 -4.24 -6.01
C GLU A 31 -4.45 -3.17 -6.05
N PRO A 32 -5.06 -2.91 -7.22
CA PRO A 32 -6.10 -1.90 -7.34
C PRO A 32 -7.53 -2.47 -7.19
N TYR A 33 -7.70 -3.78 -7.03
CA TYR A 33 -9.00 -4.43 -7.13
C TYR A 33 -9.96 -4.02 -6.02
N HIS A 34 -9.44 -3.81 -4.79
CA HIS A 34 -10.25 -3.37 -3.64
C HIS A 34 -10.71 -1.91 -3.78
N VAL A 35 -9.97 -1.05 -4.51
CA VAL A 35 -10.15 0.41 -4.52
C VAL A 35 -11.61 0.81 -4.77
N GLN A 36 -12.24 0.26 -5.80
CA GLN A 36 -13.63 0.60 -6.14
C GLN A 36 -14.67 0.11 -5.12
N PHE A 37 -14.32 -0.86 -4.28
CA PHE A 37 -15.23 -1.44 -3.29
C PHE A 37 -15.04 -0.84 -1.90
N VAL A 38 -13.81 -0.51 -1.54
CA VAL A 38 -13.39 -0.01 -0.22
C VAL A 38 -13.36 1.52 -0.20
N HIS A 39 -12.67 2.15 -1.14
CA HIS A 39 -12.45 3.60 -1.17
C HIS A 39 -13.56 4.39 -1.87
N LYS A 40 -14.80 4.16 -1.49
CA LYS A 40 -15.97 4.77 -2.15
C LYS A 40 -16.06 6.29 -2.00
N THR A 41 -15.46 6.84 -0.95
CA THR A 41 -15.54 8.26 -0.62
C THR A 41 -14.21 8.98 -0.74
N THR A 42 -13.10 8.28 -0.74
CA THR A 42 -11.76 8.85 -0.70
C THR A 42 -11.04 8.86 -2.04
N THR A 43 -11.45 8.01 -3.00
CA THR A 43 -10.85 7.98 -4.34
C THR A 43 -11.92 7.89 -5.44
N SER A 44 -11.59 8.43 -6.61
CA SER A 44 -12.39 8.34 -7.82
C SER A 44 -11.57 7.79 -9.01
N GLN A 45 -10.61 6.92 -8.73
CA GLN A 45 -9.79 6.25 -9.75
C GLN A 45 -10.52 5.00 -10.27
N PRO A 46 -11.02 4.98 -11.53
CA PRO A 46 -11.73 3.83 -12.07
C PRO A 46 -10.81 2.61 -12.20
N LEU A 47 -11.28 1.43 -11.78
CA LEU A 47 -10.49 0.20 -11.84
C LEU A 47 -9.99 -0.11 -13.26
N LYS A 48 -10.80 0.17 -14.29
CA LYS A 48 -10.45 -0.07 -15.71
C LYS A 48 -9.19 0.67 -16.18
N ASP A 49 -8.86 1.79 -15.53
CA ASP A 49 -7.73 2.65 -15.88
C ASP A 49 -6.45 2.25 -15.13
N HIS A 50 -6.56 1.31 -14.19
CA HIS A 50 -5.41 0.77 -13.48
C HIS A 50 -4.68 -0.31 -14.29
N TYR A 51 -3.39 -0.43 -14.04
CA TYR A 51 -2.54 -1.51 -14.55
C TYR A 51 -1.59 -2.01 -13.46
N THR A 52 -1.10 -3.23 -13.63
CA THR A 52 -0.17 -3.85 -12.69
C THR A 52 1.27 -3.64 -13.10
N ILE A 53 2.13 -3.45 -12.12
CA ILE A 53 3.58 -3.27 -12.28
C ILE A 53 4.28 -4.45 -11.58
N VAL A 54 5.15 -5.16 -12.32
CA VAL A 54 6.00 -6.21 -11.76
C VAL A 54 7.36 -6.10 -12.45
N ASP A 55 8.36 -5.66 -11.70
CA ASP A 55 9.74 -5.52 -12.16
C ASP A 55 10.72 -5.95 -11.06
N GLY A 56 11.31 -7.12 -11.20
CA GLY A 56 12.24 -7.68 -10.23
C GLY A 56 11.65 -7.77 -8.83
N ASN A 57 12.20 -6.98 -7.90
CA ASN A 57 11.75 -6.88 -6.51
C ASN A 57 10.73 -5.74 -6.28
N CYS A 58 10.35 -5.03 -7.34
CA CYS A 58 9.36 -3.95 -7.30
C CYS A 58 8.06 -4.44 -7.92
N PHE A 59 6.95 -4.27 -7.22
CA PHE A 59 5.63 -4.64 -7.69
C PHE A 59 4.57 -3.70 -7.13
N GLY A 60 3.48 -3.60 -7.87
CA GLY A 60 2.40 -2.68 -7.50
C GLY A 60 1.40 -2.47 -8.62
N SER A 61 0.78 -1.31 -8.58
CA SER A 61 -0.16 -0.86 -9.59
C SER A 61 0.06 0.61 -9.95
N GLY A 62 -0.50 1.01 -11.06
CA GLY A 62 -0.52 2.40 -11.49
C GLY A 62 -1.84 2.75 -12.14
N VAL A 63 -2.15 4.03 -12.15
CA VAL A 63 -3.26 4.62 -12.88
C VAL A 63 -2.79 5.92 -13.53
N ASP A 64 -3.13 6.10 -14.79
CA ASP A 64 -2.90 7.34 -15.54
C ASP A 64 -4.25 7.96 -15.84
N LEU A 65 -4.52 9.11 -15.23
CA LEU A 65 -5.77 9.85 -15.40
C LEU A 65 -5.53 11.05 -16.35
N ASN A 66 -6.42 11.22 -17.31
CA ASN A 66 -6.48 12.38 -18.17
C ASN A 66 -7.30 13.49 -17.50
N GLU A 67 -7.11 14.74 -17.92
CA GLU A 67 -7.83 15.91 -17.37
C GLU A 67 -9.37 15.75 -17.45
N GLU A 68 -9.86 15.02 -18.46
CA GLU A 68 -11.28 14.72 -18.62
C GLU A 68 -11.88 13.78 -17.56
N ASN A 69 -11.03 12.99 -16.86
CA ASN A 69 -11.43 12.01 -15.88
C ASN A 69 -11.22 12.48 -14.44
N THR A 70 -10.72 13.69 -14.23
CA THR A 70 -10.50 14.25 -12.90
C THR A 70 -11.79 14.87 -12.37
N SER A 71 -12.47 14.15 -11.48
CA SER A 71 -13.56 14.72 -10.68
C SER A 71 -12.98 15.46 -9.48
N SER A 72 -13.50 16.64 -9.21
CA SER A 72 -13.04 17.49 -8.11
C SER A 72 -13.32 16.83 -6.74
N GLY A 73 -12.34 16.83 -5.87
CA GLY A 73 -12.52 16.64 -4.42
C GLY A 73 -11.94 15.37 -3.81
N ASN A 74 -11.71 14.31 -4.57
CA ASN A 74 -11.16 13.04 -4.10
C ASN A 74 -9.77 12.79 -4.70
N LEU A 75 -9.09 11.72 -4.28
CA LEU A 75 -7.81 11.32 -4.86
C LEU A 75 -8.02 10.87 -6.33
N ALA A 76 -8.09 11.82 -7.24
CA ALA A 76 -8.30 11.65 -8.67
C ALA A 76 -7.08 12.17 -9.42
N VAL A 77 -5.91 11.57 -9.15
CA VAL A 77 -4.65 11.95 -9.79
C VAL A 77 -3.93 10.71 -10.31
N SER A 78 -3.15 10.88 -11.36
CA SER A 78 -2.26 9.82 -11.82
C SER A 78 -1.35 9.38 -10.69
N SER A 79 -1.27 8.08 -10.44
CA SER A 79 -0.62 7.56 -9.25
C SER A 79 0.13 6.26 -9.53
N ARG A 80 1.15 5.98 -8.72
CA ARG A 80 1.82 4.69 -8.65
C ARG A 80 1.79 4.21 -7.21
N TYR A 81 1.45 2.97 -7.01
CA TYR A 81 1.36 2.27 -5.73
C TYR A 81 2.36 1.14 -5.76
N LEU A 82 3.54 1.33 -5.18
CA LEU A 82 4.67 0.44 -5.34
C LEU A 82 5.12 -0.14 -4.01
N SER A 83 5.52 -1.40 -4.03
CA SER A 83 6.26 -2.04 -2.95
C SER A 83 7.59 -2.55 -3.47
N LEU A 84 8.67 -2.18 -2.78
CA LEU A 84 9.98 -2.79 -2.93
C LEU A 84 10.13 -3.85 -1.85
N PHE A 85 10.29 -5.11 -2.29
CA PHE A 85 10.36 -6.25 -1.36
C PHE A 85 11.50 -6.10 -0.34
N PRO A 86 11.31 -6.40 0.96
CA PRO A 86 10.12 -7.06 1.50
C PRO A 86 8.97 -6.12 1.87
N ASN A 87 9.23 -4.88 2.34
CA ASN A 87 8.23 -4.09 3.06
C ASN A 87 8.45 -2.57 2.93
N PHE A 88 9.12 -2.12 1.88
CA PHE A 88 9.22 -0.69 1.60
C PHE A 88 8.11 -0.30 0.62
N ILE A 89 7.19 0.53 1.09
CA ILE A 89 6.01 0.95 0.33
C ILE A 89 6.14 2.43 0.00
N ILE A 90 5.96 2.75 -1.28
CA ILE A 90 6.00 4.11 -1.79
C ILE A 90 4.83 4.35 -2.75
N GLY A 91 4.12 5.44 -2.55
CA GLY A 91 3.13 5.95 -3.49
C GLY A 91 3.57 7.26 -4.10
N THR A 92 3.42 7.40 -5.40
CA THR A 92 3.58 8.68 -6.07
C THR A 92 2.23 9.20 -6.54
N TYR A 93 1.97 10.46 -6.27
CA TYR A 93 0.69 11.12 -6.57
C TYR A 93 1.02 12.41 -7.31
N TYR A 94 0.80 12.35 -8.62
CA TYR A 94 1.19 13.46 -9.49
C TYR A 94 0.32 14.69 -9.26
N PRO A 95 0.90 15.90 -9.42
CA PRO A 95 2.27 16.11 -9.93
C PRO A 95 3.36 16.24 -8.85
N ASN A 96 3.03 16.31 -7.55
CA ASN A 96 3.96 16.86 -6.56
C ASN A 96 3.95 16.18 -5.18
N GLN A 97 3.48 14.94 -5.09
CA GLN A 97 3.41 14.24 -3.81
C GLN A 97 4.01 12.83 -3.88
N ILE A 98 4.76 12.47 -2.82
CA ILE A 98 5.15 11.09 -2.50
C ILE A 98 4.62 10.76 -1.10
N GLY A 99 4.14 9.52 -0.93
CA GLY A 99 3.84 8.93 0.37
C GLY A 99 4.71 7.69 0.60
N VAL A 100 5.36 7.61 1.75
CA VAL A 100 6.10 6.41 2.17
C VAL A 100 5.37 5.78 3.33
N HIS A 101 5.10 4.47 3.26
CA HIS A 101 4.54 3.71 4.36
C HIS A 101 5.63 2.88 5.05
N LEU A 102 5.61 2.91 6.36
CA LEU A 102 6.42 2.05 7.21
C LEU A 102 5.48 1.09 7.93
N ASN A 103 5.54 -0.18 7.56
CA ASN A 103 4.83 -1.26 8.22
C ASN A 103 5.82 -2.02 9.11
N LEU A 104 5.78 -1.77 10.40
CA LEU A 104 6.71 -2.33 11.39
C LEU A 104 6.03 -3.51 12.08
N PRO A 105 6.34 -4.76 11.70
CA PRO A 105 5.72 -5.93 12.31
C PRO A 105 6.11 -6.04 13.78
N LEU A 106 5.12 -6.25 14.66
CA LEU A 106 5.31 -6.57 16.06
C LEU A 106 5.37 -8.10 16.25
N ASP A 107 4.42 -8.79 15.61
CA ASP A 107 4.33 -10.25 15.60
C ASP A 107 3.61 -10.75 14.32
N SER A 108 3.10 -11.97 14.34
CA SER A 108 2.40 -12.56 13.18
C SER A 108 1.01 -11.98 12.91
N GLY A 109 0.44 -11.24 13.84
CA GLY A 109 -0.92 -10.68 13.76
C GLY A 109 -1.00 -9.17 13.98
N HIS A 110 0.11 -8.50 14.29
CA HIS A 110 0.10 -7.08 14.62
C HIS A 110 1.23 -6.32 13.92
N THR A 111 0.90 -5.12 13.45
CA THR A 111 1.83 -4.23 12.73
C THR A 111 1.60 -2.79 13.15
N ILE A 112 2.68 -2.06 13.48
CA ILE A 112 2.60 -0.60 13.60
C ILE A 112 2.72 0.02 12.22
N GLN A 113 1.77 0.89 11.87
CA GLN A 113 1.77 1.57 10.59
C GLN A 113 1.98 3.08 10.75
N LYS A 114 2.88 3.62 9.91
CA LYS A 114 3.14 5.06 9.79
C LYS A 114 3.18 5.44 8.31
N ARG A 115 2.83 6.70 8.03
CA ARG A 115 2.97 7.30 6.70
C ARG A 115 3.69 8.62 6.79
N ILE A 116 4.66 8.82 5.90
CA ILE A 116 5.34 10.09 5.73
C ILE A 116 4.96 10.64 4.36
N ILE A 117 4.52 11.89 4.32
CA ILE A 117 4.13 12.59 3.10
C ILE A 117 5.23 13.59 2.76
N TYR A 118 5.66 13.57 1.51
CA TYR A 118 6.66 14.49 0.96
C TYR A 118 6.04 15.32 -0.16
N ALA A 119 6.39 16.59 -0.22
CA ALA A 119 6.25 17.40 -1.43
C ALA A 119 7.48 17.18 -2.32
N THR A 120 7.27 17.14 -3.64
CA THR A 120 8.29 16.86 -4.64
C THR A 120 8.44 18.03 -5.62
N ASN A 121 9.43 17.97 -6.51
CA ASN A 121 9.65 18.95 -7.57
C ASN A 121 9.75 20.41 -7.06
N GLY A 122 10.27 20.60 -5.84
CA GLY A 122 10.37 21.91 -5.21
C GLY A 122 9.03 22.56 -4.83
N TYR A 123 7.92 21.81 -4.87
CA TYR A 123 6.60 22.33 -4.52
C TYR A 123 6.53 22.76 -3.06
N LYS A 124 6.06 24.00 -2.86
CA LYS A 124 5.88 24.57 -1.51
C LYS A 124 4.44 24.39 -1.07
N MET A 125 4.18 23.26 -0.43
CA MET A 125 2.85 22.95 0.10
C MET A 125 2.46 23.91 1.23
N THR A 126 1.27 24.48 1.14
CA THR A 126 0.71 25.33 2.21
C THR A 126 0.27 24.46 3.40
N ALA A 127 0.15 25.08 4.58
CA ALA A 127 -0.37 24.40 5.78
C ALA A 127 -1.80 23.86 5.57
N LYS A 128 -2.64 24.56 4.79
CA LYS A 128 -4.00 24.12 4.46
C LYS A 128 -3.97 22.85 3.61
N GLU A 129 -3.14 22.78 2.59
CA GLU A 129 -2.97 21.59 1.73
C GLU A 129 -2.42 20.42 2.54
N ALA A 130 -1.37 20.63 3.34
CA ALA A 130 -0.81 19.60 4.20
C ALA A 130 -1.84 19.01 5.18
N ASN A 131 -2.68 19.85 5.78
CA ASN A 131 -3.77 19.40 6.66
C ASN A 131 -4.88 18.68 5.90
N GLY A 132 -5.20 19.10 4.68
CA GLY A 132 -6.14 18.41 3.80
C GLY A 132 -5.63 17.00 3.46
N LEU A 133 -4.35 16.86 3.11
CA LEU A 133 -3.72 15.57 2.84
C LEU A 133 -3.67 14.67 4.09
N LYS A 134 -3.36 15.22 5.28
CA LYS A 134 -3.42 14.44 6.52
C LYS A 134 -4.80 13.85 6.74
N LYS A 135 -5.85 14.66 6.55
CA LYS A 135 -7.22 14.19 6.69
C LYS A 135 -7.55 13.10 5.68
N LEU A 136 -7.27 13.33 4.39
CA LEU A 136 -7.50 12.37 3.33
C LEU A 136 -6.84 11.01 3.63
N TRP A 137 -5.54 11.02 3.94
CA TRP A 137 -4.81 9.78 4.19
C TRP A 137 -5.20 9.10 5.51
N TRP A 138 -5.73 9.84 6.46
CA TRP A 138 -6.33 9.27 7.65
C TRP A 138 -7.66 8.57 7.33
N ASP A 139 -8.47 9.17 6.47
CA ASP A 139 -9.74 8.58 6.04
C ASP A 139 -9.51 7.33 5.17
N VAL A 140 -8.56 7.36 4.22
CA VAL A 140 -8.11 6.17 3.45
C VAL A 140 -7.63 5.06 4.39
N HIS A 141 -6.78 5.41 5.37
CA HIS A 141 -6.28 4.41 6.32
C HIS A 141 -7.41 3.73 7.10
N LYS A 142 -8.44 4.46 7.51
CA LYS A 142 -9.58 3.86 8.23
C LYS A 142 -10.36 2.87 7.37
N GLU A 143 -10.53 3.17 6.08
CA GLU A 143 -11.19 2.25 5.15
C GLU A 143 -10.38 0.96 4.98
N ASP A 144 -9.05 1.06 4.83
CA ASP A 144 -8.15 -0.09 4.69
C ASP A 144 -7.98 -0.89 5.97
N HIS A 145 -7.95 -0.21 7.12
CA HIS A 145 -7.73 -0.81 8.44
C HIS A 145 -8.74 -1.93 8.72
N ASP A 146 -10.02 -1.62 8.60
CA ASP A 146 -11.10 -2.56 8.88
C ASP A 146 -11.04 -3.80 7.97
N ILE A 147 -10.77 -3.61 6.68
CA ILE A 147 -10.70 -4.72 5.73
C ILE A 147 -9.46 -5.60 5.95
N CYS A 148 -8.31 -5.01 6.29
CA CYS A 148 -7.09 -5.76 6.57
C CYS A 148 -7.18 -6.58 7.87
N GLU A 149 -7.82 -6.06 8.91
CA GLU A 149 -8.07 -6.81 10.14
C GLU A 149 -9.03 -7.99 9.90
N ARG A 150 -10.09 -7.78 9.12
CA ARG A 150 -11.00 -8.87 8.72
C ARG A 150 -10.30 -9.91 7.85
N LEU A 151 -9.38 -9.50 6.98
CA LEU A 151 -8.57 -10.41 6.18
C LEU A 151 -7.69 -11.29 7.06
N GLN A 152 -7.06 -10.73 8.11
CA GLN A 152 -6.30 -11.48 9.10
C GLN A 152 -7.15 -12.57 9.76
N LEU A 153 -8.37 -12.22 10.19
CA LEU A 153 -9.31 -13.17 10.81
C LEU A 153 -9.75 -14.24 9.82
N GLY A 154 -10.09 -13.83 8.58
CA GLY A 154 -10.52 -14.75 7.52
C GLY A 154 -9.43 -15.76 7.16
N ARG A 155 -8.16 -15.33 7.15
CA ARG A 155 -7.01 -16.21 6.86
C ARG A 155 -6.69 -17.18 8.00
N ALA A 156 -7.14 -16.92 9.22
CA ALA A 156 -7.04 -17.85 10.32
C ALA A 156 -8.12 -18.97 10.28
N SER A 157 -9.10 -18.86 9.40
CA SER A 157 -10.14 -19.87 9.21
C SER A 157 -9.59 -21.12 8.51
N PRO A 158 -9.99 -22.34 8.92
CA PRO A 158 -9.60 -23.58 8.24
C PRO A 158 -9.96 -23.61 6.74
N VAL A 159 -11.05 -22.95 6.35
CA VAL A 159 -11.46 -22.87 4.93
C VAL A 159 -10.41 -22.16 4.08
N SER A 160 -9.63 -21.26 4.68
CA SER A 160 -8.57 -20.53 3.97
C SER A 160 -7.36 -21.39 3.57
N GLU A 161 -7.21 -22.58 4.15
CA GLU A 161 -6.15 -23.54 3.79
C GLU A 161 -6.28 -24.03 2.35
N GLN A 162 -7.49 -24.01 1.79
CA GLN A 162 -7.74 -24.36 0.40
C GLN A 162 -7.19 -23.32 -0.60
N GLY A 163 -6.72 -22.17 -0.08
CA GLY A 163 -6.26 -21.05 -0.88
C GLY A 163 -7.41 -20.26 -1.51
N GLY A 164 -7.05 -19.25 -2.30
CA GLY A 164 -7.97 -18.40 -3.04
C GLY A 164 -7.50 -18.23 -4.49
N LEU A 165 -8.42 -17.78 -5.33
CA LEU A 165 -8.10 -17.42 -6.71
C LEU A 165 -7.73 -15.94 -6.79
N LEU A 166 -6.59 -15.65 -7.41
CA LEU A 166 -6.17 -14.29 -7.70
C LEU A 166 -6.67 -13.88 -9.09
N SER A 167 -7.12 -12.64 -9.22
CA SER A 167 -7.44 -12.03 -10.50
C SER A 167 -6.22 -12.05 -11.43
N PRO A 168 -6.33 -12.60 -12.65
CA PRO A 168 -5.23 -12.60 -13.60
C PRO A 168 -4.87 -11.21 -14.13
N HIS A 169 -5.73 -10.22 -13.93
CA HIS A 169 -5.53 -8.85 -14.38
C HIS A 169 -5.03 -7.94 -13.26
N TRP A 170 -5.73 -7.92 -12.13
CA TRP A 170 -5.55 -6.92 -11.09
C TRP A 170 -4.59 -7.32 -9.98
N GLU A 171 -4.35 -8.64 -9.79
CA GLU A 171 -3.57 -9.16 -8.66
C GLU A 171 -2.25 -9.84 -9.08
N LYS A 172 -1.69 -9.47 -10.25
CA LYS A 172 -0.36 -9.95 -10.69
C LYS A 172 0.75 -9.52 -9.71
N SER A 173 0.62 -8.32 -9.14
CA SER A 173 1.52 -7.78 -8.12
C SER A 173 1.47 -8.59 -6.82
N VAL A 174 0.28 -8.97 -6.35
CA VAL A 174 0.09 -9.86 -5.19
C VAL A 174 0.74 -11.22 -5.44
N ARG A 175 0.51 -11.81 -6.62
CA ARG A 175 1.15 -13.08 -7.00
C ARG A 175 2.67 -12.98 -7.01
N ALA A 176 3.23 -11.87 -7.49
CA ALA A 176 4.67 -11.63 -7.48
C ALA A 176 5.19 -11.53 -6.03
N PHE A 177 4.52 -10.77 -5.17
CA PHE A 177 4.84 -10.67 -3.76
C PHE A 177 4.85 -12.04 -3.07
N HIS A 178 3.79 -12.87 -3.25
CA HIS A 178 3.73 -14.22 -2.69
C HIS A 178 4.93 -15.09 -3.12
N LYS A 179 5.33 -15.03 -4.40
CA LYS A 179 6.51 -15.76 -4.88
C LYS A 179 7.80 -15.34 -4.16
N HIS A 180 7.97 -14.03 -3.92
CA HIS A 180 9.14 -13.51 -3.19
C HIS A 180 9.12 -13.94 -1.71
N VAL A 181 7.96 -13.89 -1.05
CA VAL A 181 7.79 -14.37 0.33
C VAL A 181 8.16 -15.85 0.43
N ILE A 182 7.56 -16.70 -0.41
CA ILE A 182 7.82 -18.16 -0.43
C ILE A 182 9.30 -18.43 -0.65
N LYS A 183 9.90 -17.79 -1.66
CA LYS A 183 11.34 -17.97 -1.98
C LYS A 183 12.22 -17.58 -0.79
N SER A 184 11.88 -16.53 -0.06
CA SER A 184 12.64 -16.05 1.10
C SER A 184 12.52 -17.00 2.29
N VAL A 185 11.31 -17.52 2.55
CA VAL A 185 11.08 -18.50 3.63
C VAL A 185 11.78 -19.82 3.34
N MET A 186 11.71 -20.30 2.10
CA MET A 186 12.36 -21.58 1.72
C MET A 186 13.89 -21.49 1.71
N LYS A 187 14.48 -20.34 1.45
CA LYS A 187 15.94 -20.12 1.47
C LYS A 187 16.49 -19.91 2.88
N SER A 188 15.63 -19.72 3.89
CA SER A 188 16.09 -19.54 5.27
C SER A 188 16.68 -20.82 5.82
N PRO A 189 17.92 -20.84 6.32
CA PRO A 189 18.53 -22.05 6.92
C PRO A 189 17.71 -22.51 8.12
N LYS A 190 17.54 -23.84 8.27
CA LYS A 190 16.81 -24.48 9.38
C LYS A 190 17.24 -24.01 10.80
N LYS A 191 18.46 -23.49 10.95
CA LYS A 191 19.02 -22.99 12.23
C LYS A 191 18.30 -21.79 12.84
N ARG A 192 17.41 -21.08 12.13
CA ARG A 192 16.63 -19.99 12.71
C ARG A 192 15.32 -20.41 13.38
N ARG A 193 14.90 -21.68 13.23
CA ARG A 193 13.68 -22.17 13.88
C ARG A 193 13.81 -22.29 15.41
N ASP A 194 15.03 -22.50 15.90
CA ASP A 194 15.28 -22.72 17.33
C ASP A 194 15.44 -21.40 18.11
N ALA A 195 15.59 -20.27 17.45
CA ALA A 195 15.78 -18.97 18.09
C ALA A 195 14.46 -18.28 18.55
N PHE A 196 13.31 -18.84 18.20
CA PHE A 196 12.00 -18.31 18.57
C PHE A 196 11.21 -19.21 19.52
N ASN A 197 11.82 -20.28 20.02
CA ASN A 197 11.28 -21.14 21.08
C ASN A 197 11.94 -20.79 22.43
N VAL A 198 11.72 -19.56 22.91
CA VAL A 198 11.99 -19.18 24.31
C VAL A 198 10.75 -18.51 24.85
#